data_cbf160c992175bf3a305067d40924f53
#
_entry.id   cbf160c992175bf3a305067d40924f53
#
_cell.length_a   1.000
_cell.length_b   1.000
_cell.length_c   1.000
_cell.angle_alpha   90.00
_cell.angle_beta   90.00
_cell.angle_gamma   90.00
#
_symmetry.space_group_name_H-M   'P 1'
#
loop_
_entity.id
_entity.type
_entity.pdbx_description
1 polymer ?
#
loop_
_entity_poly.entity_id
_entity_poly.type
_entity_poly.pdbx_seq_one_letter_code
_entity_poly.pdbx_strand_id
1 'polypeptide(L)'
;MKHRITAALERFSRAMLAPLSYLSAAGLLLVVGALLTSAPLAGVLPFLRWEPVQLAGRILYKCLTAVISNLSVLFCTGLAAALAKREKHQAAFIALMSYLVYLTAGNVTLTELGLLAQPDALTGLYSAGQTMVLGIQTVNTGVFGGILLGLLTAFVYDRTCEKAHRGILGGVFSGVRWSFACMAALAAVLGFGACFVWPPIQKAIAAVTGFIAASGNIGLFLYGFLERLLIPTGLHHLVYMPFQFSQLGGQLMVGSVTYTGAYVVMMTEYNLGMPFSDGIVWMYTGFTKTFGYFGIAAAFIFCARRGSRKKTALQLLPLAFTASLASITEPLDFLFCFSAPVLWLAHAAISGSFIVLLHLCGVTAFTSNLLGSLVMNLSAGAARTNYPVLYLLGLAQIAVYFVVFTVLIKALDLPTPGRRPEEPSRPEKALPLDEQGVEKLIAAFGGRENIRTVDNCFTRLRVTVNDPAFVKEQALKALPCSGVVQSGCDVQIVYGIRAPEVRQAVERRLGRVVC
;
A
#
# COMPACT_ATOMS: atom_id res chain seq x y z
N MET A 1 -0.55 -11.90 28.57
CA MET A 1 0.31 -11.12 27.67
C MET A 1 0.11 -11.50 26.20
N LYS A 2 0.15 -12.78 25.82
CA LYS A 2 -0.11 -13.25 24.43
C LYS A 2 -1.41 -12.70 23.81
N HIS A 3 -2.56 -12.80 24.49
CA HIS A 3 -3.85 -12.29 23.98
C HIS A 3 -3.87 -10.78 23.66
N ARG A 4 -3.16 -9.96 24.44
CA ARG A 4 -3.08 -8.50 24.19
C ARG A 4 -2.22 -8.18 22.97
N ILE A 5 -1.12 -8.91 22.78
CA ILE A 5 -0.24 -8.76 21.62
C ILE A 5 -0.97 -9.19 20.35
N THR A 6 -1.66 -10.35 20.38
CA THR A 6 -2.43 -10.84 19.23
C THR A 6 -3.53 -9.85 18.83
N ALA A 7 -4.28 -9.31 19.80
CA ALA A 7 -5.32 -8.32 19.55
C ALA A 7 -4.76 -6.99 19.00
N ALA A 8 -3.56 -6.57 19.44
CA ALA A 8 -2.89 -5.37 18.91
C ALA A 8 -2.42 -5.58 17.47
N LEU A 9 -1.83 -6.74 17.16
CA LEU A 9 -1.42 -7.13 15.81
C LEU A 9 -2.62 -7.24 14.86
N GLU A 10 -3.74 -7.80 15.32
CA GLU A 10 -4.97 -7.86 14.51
C GLU A 10 -5.57 -6.48 14.23
N ARG A 11 -5.52 -5.56 15.20
CA ARG A 11 -5.95 -4.16 15.00
C ARG A 11 -5.04 -3.44 14.02
N PHE A 12 -3.73 -3.62 14.17
CA PHE A 12 -2.73 -3.05 13.27
C PHE A 12 -2.92 -3.58 11.85
N SER A 13 -3.03 -4.90 11.67
CA SER A 13 -3.28 -5.53 10.37
C SER A 13 -4.56 -4.99 9.70
N ARG A 14 -5.67 -4.89 10.46
CA ARG A 14 -6.92 -4.30 9.96
C ARG A 14 -6.78 -2.82 9.61
N ALA A 15 -6.01 -2.06 10.38
CA ALA A 15 -5.75 -0.65 10.10
C ALA A 15 -4.94 -0.46 8.81
N MET A 16 -4.01 -1.36 8.53
CA MET A 16 -3.22 -1.38 7.29
C MET A 16 -4.07 -1.63 6.04
N LEU A 17 -5.21 -2.32 6.16
CA LEU A 17 -6.09 -2.58 5.01
C LEU A 17 -6.83 -1.32 4.51
N ALA A 18 -6.98 -0.29 5.33
CA ALA A 18 -7.72 0.91 4.95
C ALA A 18 -7.06 1.69 3.78
N PRO A 19 -5.76 2.04 3.82
CA PRO A 19 -5.07 2.65 2.68
C PRO A 19 -5.03 1.72 1.46
N LEU A 20 -4.92 0.39 1.67
CA LEU A 20 -4.71 -0.58 0.61
C LEU A 20 -5.91 -0.74 -0.32
N SER A 21 -7.13 -0.55 0.18
CA SER A 21 -8.35 -0.63 -0.66
C SER A 21 -8.35 0.41 -1.80
N TYR A 22 -7.78 1.59 -1.56
CA TYR A 22 -7.64 2.63 -2.58
C TYR A 22 -6.48 2.36 -3.53
N LEU A 23 -5.40 1.75 -3.04
CA LEU A 23 -4.24 1.38 -3.86
C LEU A 23 -4.59 0.32 -4.92
N SER A 24 -5.52 -0.59 -4.62
CA SER A 24 -6.02 -1.56 -5.59
C SER A 24 -6.64 -0.89 -6.81
N ALA A 25 -7.51 0.11 -6.57
CA ALA A 25 -8.14 0.87 -7.64
C ALA A 25 -7.12 1.73 -8.41
N ALA A 26 -6.22 2.41 -7.69
CA ALA A 26 -5.16 3.21 -8.29
C ALA A 26 -4.23 2.35 -9.15
N GLY A 27 -3.85 1.15 -8.68
CA GLY A 27 -3.03 0.20 -9.43
C GLY A 27 -3.68 -0.26 -10.73
N LEU A 28 -4.97 -0.60 -10.69
CA LEU A 28 -5.71 -1.00 -11.89
C LEU A 28 -5.77 0.13 -12.94
N LEU A 29 -6.08 1.35 -12.52
CA LEU A 29 -6.10 2.50 -13.40
C LEU A 29 -4.70 2.85 -13.95
N LEU A 30 -3.65 2.64 -13.14
CA LEU A 30 -2.28 2.84 -13.57
C LEU A 30 -1.87 1.86 -14.68
N VAL A 31 -2.34 0.60 -14.62
CA VAL A 31 -2.16 -0.38 -15.71
C VAL A 31 -2.75 0.17 -17.01
N VAL A 32 -3.95 0.75 -16.96
CA VAL A 32 -4.57 1.35 -18.15
C VAL A 32 -3.67 2.46 -18.71
N GLY A 33 -3.17 3.37 -17.85
CA GLY A 33 -2.24 4.42 -18.26
C GLY A 33 -0.95 3.87 -18.89
N ALA A 34 -0.39 2.82 -18.30
CA ALA A 34 0.81 2.15 -18.81
C ALA A 34 0.58 1.48 -20.17
N LEU A 35 -0.57 0.82 -20.36
CA LEU A 35 -0.94 0.20 -21.64
C LEU A 35 -1.12 1.25 -22.74
N LEU A 36 -1.80 2.36 -22.45
CA LEU A 36 -2.01 3.45 -23.41
C LEU A 36 -0.69 4.10 -23.85
N THR A 37 0.31 4.12 -22.99
CA THR A 37 1.64 4.73 -23.28
C THR A 37 2.69 3.72 -23.70
N SER A 38 2.32 2.44 -23.83
CA SER A 38 3.27 1.37 -24.19
C SER A 38 3.71 1.46 -25.63
N ALA A 39 4.99 1.77 -25.86
CA ALA A 39 5.59 1.82 -27.22
C ALA A 39 5.45 0.46 -27.96
N PRO A 40 5.67 -0.70 -27.32
CA PRO A 40 5.45 -1.99 -27.96
C PRO A 40 4.02 -2.21 -28.44
N LEU A 41 3.02 -1.86 -27.62
CA LEU A 41 1.61 -1.96 -28.02
C LEU A 41 1.24 -0.98 -29.13
N ALA A 42 1.79 0.23 -29.11
CA ALA A 42 1.59 1.22 -30.18
C ALA A 42 2.19 0.75 -31.52
N GLY A 43 3.13 -0.18 -31.50
CA GLY A 43 3.63 -0.88 -32.70
C GLY A 43 2.58 -1.80 -33.34
N VAL A 44 1.76 -2.46 -32.52
CA VAL A 44 0.74 -3.43 -32.94
C VAL A 44 -0.62 -2.77 -33.15
N LEU A 45 -0.95 -1.76 -32.33
CA LEU A 45 -2.24 -1.06 -32.32
C LEU A 45 -2.02 0.41 -32.70
N PRO A 46 -2.16 0.79 -34.00
CA PRO A 46 -1.81 2.13 -34.50
C PRO A 46 -2.56 3.28 -33.82
N PHE A 47 -3.81 3.06 -33.35
CA PHE A 47 -4.59 4.10 -32.68
C PHE A 47 -3.94 4.59 -31.36
N LEU A 48 -3.09 3.75 -30.71
CA LEU A 48 -2.33 4.15 -29.54
C LEU A 48 -1.27 5.20 -29.85
N ARG A 49 -0.87 5.40 -31.12
CA ARG A 49 0.06 6.46 -31.54
C ARG A 49 -0.60 7.82 -31.60
N TRP A 50 -1.91 7.88 -31.53
CA TRP A 50 -2.65 9.14 -31.58
C TRP A 50 -2.31 10.00 -30.35
N GLU A 51 -1.86 11.25 -30.56
CA GLU A 51 -1.35 12.10 -29.47
C GLU A 51 -2.34 12.34 -28.32
N PRO A 52 -3.65 12.53 -28.54
CA PRO A 52 -4.62 12.61 -27.43
C PRO A 52 -4.68 11.35 -26.57
N VAL A 53 -4.54 10.16 -27.17
CA VAL A 53 -4.52 8.88 -26.44
C VAL A 53 -3.24 8.77 -25.61
N GLN A 54 -2.10 9.11 -26.19
CA GLN A 54 -0.81 9.15 -25.50
C GLN A 54 -0.83 10.17 -24.34
N LEU A 55 -1.40 11.35 -24.57
CA LEU A 55 -1.53 12.38 -23.53
C LEU A 55 -2.41 11.90 -22.38
N ALA A 56 -3.58 11.33 -22.67
CA ALA A 56 -4.48 10.77 -21.66
C ALA A 56 -3.79 9.65 -20.87
N GLY A 57 -3.08 8.75 -21.54
CA GLY A 57 -2.29 7.69 -20.91
C GLY A 57 -1.18 8.24 -20.00
N ARG A 58 -0.42 9.24 -20.45
CA ARG A 58 0.62 9.90 -19.66
C ARG A 58 0.05 10.60 -18.42
N ILE A 59 -1.08 11.31 -18.57
CA ILE A 59 -1.74 11.98 -17.45
C ILE A 59 -2.18 10.93 -16.42
N LEU A 60 -2.90 9.91 -16.85
CA LEU A 60 -3.39 8.85 -15.98
C LEU A 60 -2.24 8.15 -15.24
N TYR A 61 -1.20 7.74 -15.98
CA TYR A 61 -0.01 7.10 -15.42
C TYR A 61 0.70 7.97 -14.39
N LYS A 62 1.01 9.24 -14.74
CA LYS A 62 1.72 10.16 -13.85
C LYS A 62 0.92 10.54 -12.60
N CYS A 63 -0.38 10.82 -12.74
CA CYS A 63 -1.24 11.14 -11.60
C CYS A 63 -1.32 9.98 -10.60
N LEU A 64 -1.45 8.75 -11.09
CA LEU A 64 -1.55 7.59 -10.21
C LEU A 64 -0.19 7.16 -9.65
N THR A 65 0.90 7.34 -10.41
CA THR A 65 2.25 7.16 -9.89
C THR A 65 2.53 8.13 -8.74
N ALA A 66 2.04 9.37 -8.81
CA ALA A 66 2.17 10.33 -7.72
C ALA A 66 1.51 9.84 -6.41
N VAL A 67 0.37 9.14 -6.50
CA VAL A 67 -0.27 8.50 -5.33
C VAL A 67 0.64 7.44 -4.73
N ILE A 68 1.19 6.56 -5.58
CA ILE A 68 2.06 5.45 -5.14
C ILE A 68 3.39 5.98 -4.59
N SER A 69 3.97 6.99 -5.21
CA SER A 69 5.21 7.60 -4.73
C SER A 69 5.09 8.27 -3.35
N ASN A 70 3.86 8.60 -2.93
CA ASN A 70 3.57 9.20 -1.62
C ASN A 70 2.87 8.22 -0.65
N LEU A 71 3.12 6.92 -0.78
CA LEU A 71 2.56 5.88 0.10
C LEU A 71 2.79 6.16 1.59
N SER A 72 3.94 6.68 1.94
CA SER A 72 4.27 7.02 3.34
C SER A 72 3.27 7.98 3.98
N VAL A 73 2.78 8.95 3.21
CA VAL A 73 1.75 9.91 3.64
C VAL A 73 0.41 9.20 3.82
N LEU A 74 0.03 8.35 2.87
CA LEU A 74 -1.22 7.59 2.90
C LEU A 74 -1.27 6.62 4.08
N PHE A 75 -0.15 5.95 4.37
CA PHE A 75 -0.05 5.09 5.56
C PHE A 75 -0.09 5.90 6.85
N CYS A 76 0.57 7.05 6.92
CA CYS A 76 0.54 7.91 8.10
C CYS A 76 -0.89 8.34 8.44
N THR A 77 -1.58 8.93 7.48
CA THR A 77 -2.95 9.44 7.66
C THR A 77 -3.97 8.32 7.87
N GLY A 78 -3.87 7.25 7.07
CA GLY A 78 -4.76 6.10 7.13
C GLY A 78 -4.66 5.33 8.45
N LEU A 79 -3.44 5.09 8.95
CA LEU A 79 -3.21 4.44 10.24
C LEU A 79 -3.69 5.28 11.41
N ALA A 80 -3.41 6.58 11.40
CA ALA A 80 -3.89 7.48 12.43
C ALA A 80 -5.41 7.47 12.51
N ALA A 81 -6.11 7.56 11.36
CA ALA A 81 -7.56 7.47 11.29
C ALA A 81 -8.12 6.12 11.75
N ALA A 82 -7.47 5.01 11.33
CA ALA A 82 -7.95 3.67 11.64
C ALA A 82 -7.78 3.30 13.11
N LEU A 83 -6.70 3.74 13.75
CA LEU A 83 -6.32 3.36 15.11
C LEU A 83 -6.87 4.31 16.18
N ALA A 84 -7.10 5.60 15.87
CA ALA A 84 -7.70 6.55 16.79
C ALA A 84 -9.06 6.07 17.28
N LYS A 85 -9.31 6.22 18.58
CA LYS A 85 -10.55 5.80 19.23
C LYS A 85 -11.69 6.79 19.04
N ARG A 86 -11.35 8.07 18.86
CA ARG A 86 -12.30 9.18 18.77
C ARG A 86 -12.00 10.02 17.55
N GLU A 87 -13.00 10.73 17.04
CA GLU A 87 -12.91 11.71 15.94
C GLU A 87 -11.80 11.40 14.92
N LYS A 88 -11.93 10.26 14.26
CA LYS A 88 -10.91 9.68 13.36
C LYS A 88 -10.43 10.64 12.28
N HIS A 89 -11.30 11.54 11.82
CA HIS A 89 -10.98 12.57 10.84
C HIS A 89 -9.98 13.60 11.40
N GLN A 90 -10.11 13.98 12.67
CA GLN A 90 -9.16 14.89 13.34
C GLN A 90 -7.78 14.23 13.48
N ALA A 91 -7.74 12.96 13.87
CA ALA A 91 -6.48 12.21 13.94
C ALA A 91 -5.79 12.11 12.58
N ALA A 92 -6.54 11.87 11.49
CA ALA A 92 -6.00 11.86 10.14
C ALA A 92 -5.42 13.22 9.74
N PHE A 93 -6.14 14.31 10.05
CA PHE A 93 -5.70 15.66 9.72
C PHE A 93 -4.44 16.06 10.50
N ILE A 94 -4.38 15.75 11.81
CA ILE A 94 -3.17 15.94 12.62
C ILE A 94 -2.01 15.13 12.05
N ALA A 95 -2.23 13.87 11.63
CA ALA A 95 -1.21 13.05 11.04
C ALA A 95 -0.62 13.66 9.77
N LEU A 96 -1.47 14.18 8.88
CA LEU A 96 -1.03 14.86 7.66
C LEU A 96 -0.16 16.08 7.98
N MET A 97 -0.66 16.96 8.85
CA MET A 97 0.09 18.16 9.25
C MET A 97 1.42 17.82 9.93
N SER A 98 1.42 16.84 10.83
CA SER A 98 2.63 16.40 11.52
C SER A 98 3.62 15.72 10.58
N TYR A 99 3.12 15.04 9.54
CA TYR A 99 3.99 14.46 8.53
C TYR A 99 4.71 15.54 7.71
N LEU A 100 4.03 16.64 7.37
CA LEU A 100 4.66 17.81 6.73
C LEU A 100 5.74 18.43 7.64
N VAL A 101 5.46 18.56 8.95
CA VAL A 101 6.45 19.03 9.93
C VAL A 101 7.67 18.11 9.96
N TYR A 102 7.46 16.79 9.97
CA TYR A 102 8.54 15.79 9.94
C TYR A 102 9.41 15.93 8.69
N LEU A 103 8.80 16.03 7.51
CA LEU A 103 9.53 16.18 6.24
C LEU A 103 10.32 17.48 6.21
N THR A 104 9.69 18.58 6.61
CA THR A 104 10.33 19.91 6.62
C THR A 104 11.46 19.98 7.64
N ALA A 105 11.29 19.42 8.83
CA ALA A 105 12.37 19.36 9.83
C ALA A 105 13.59 18.58 9.31
N GLY A 106 13.35 17.44 8.64
CA GLY A 106 14.42 16.68 7.97
C GLY A 106 15.09 17.48 6.85
N ASN A 107 14.29 18.14 5.99
CA ASN A 107 14.82 18.98 4.91
C ASN A 107 15.69 20.13 5.43
N VAL A 108 15.18 20.91 6.38
CA VAL A 108 15.93 22.02 6.99
C VAL A 108 17.22 21.52 7.62
N THR A 109 17.17 20.38 8.35
CA THR A 109 18.36 19.78 8.95
C THR A 109 19.42 19.42 7.89
N LEU A 110 19.00 18.78 6.80
CA LEU A 110 19.91 18.43 5.70
C LEU A 110 20.50 19.67 5.02
N THR A 111 19.70 20.72 4.87
CA THR A 111 20.12 21.99 4.26
C THR A 111 21.16 22.71 5.14
N GLU A 112 20.87 22.88 6.41
CA GLU A 112 21.77 23.56 7.36
C GLU A 112 23.09 22.82 7.59
N LEU A 113 23.06 21.48 7.47
CA LEU A 113 24.28 20.67 7.55
C LEU A 113 25.03 20.55 6.21
N GLY A 114 24.54 21.17 5.13
CA GLY A 114 25.13 21.05 3.80
C GLY A 114 25.08 19.64 3.20
N LEU A 115 24.14 18.79 3.67
CA LEU A 115 24.00 17.40 3.27
C LEU A 115 22.89 17.18 2.22
N LEU A 116 22.24 18.25 1.75
CA LEU A 116 21.20 18.14 0.73
C LEU A 116 21.83 17.72 -0.62
N ALA A 117 21.47 16.52 -1.08
CA ALA A 117 22.04 15.93 -2.28
C ALA A 117 21.43 16.54 -3.56
N GLN A 118 22.24 16.62 -4.62
CA GLN A 118 21.73 16.88 -5.97
C GLN A 118 21.26 15.54 -6.58
N PRO A 119 20.14 15.54 -7.33
CA PRO A 119 19.69 14.34 -8.03
C PRO A 119 20.70 13.86 -9.07
N ASP A 120 21.10 12.61 -8.99
CA ASP A 120 21.90 11.94 -10.01
C ASP A 120 21.03 11.60 -11.23
N ALA A 121 21.63 11.58 -12.43
CA ALA A 121 20.91 11.34 -13.69
C ALA A 121 20.26 9.95 -13.78
N LEU A 122 20.85 8.92 -13.14
CA LEU A 122 20.39 7.54 -13.21
C LEU A 122 19.60 7.13 -11.95
N THR A 123 20.11 7.50 -10.78
CA THR A 123 19.57 7.04 -9.49
C THR A 123 18.72 8.10 -8.78
N GLY A 124 18.66 9.32 -9.32
CA GLY A 124 17.99 10.43 -8.65
C GLY A 124 18.62 10.71 -7.28
N LEU A 125 17.83 10.71 -6.24
CA LEU A 125 18.27 10.95 -4.85
C LEU A 125 18.62 9.66 -4.08
N TYR A 126 18.40 8.47 -4.67
CA TYR A 126 18.57 7.20 -3.96
C TYR A 126 20.01 6.91 -3.58
N SER A 127 20.99 7.27 -4.43
CA SER A 127 22.41 7.08 -4.13
C SER A 127 22.86 7.82 -2.87
N ALA A 128 22.23 8.95 -2.57
CA ALA A 128 22.47 9.73 -1.37
C ALA A 128 21.60 9.31 -0.17
N GLY A 129 20.77 8.27 -0.31
CA GLY A 129 19.84 7.84 0.72
C GLY A 129 18.72 8.83 1.01
N GLN A 130 18.41 9.73 0.06
CA GLN A 130 17.38 10.75 0.15
C GLN A 130 16.23 10.48 -0.83
N THR A 131 15.11 11.14 -0.63
CA THR A 131 13.91 11.01 -1.48
C THR A 131 13.10 12.29 -1.47
N MET A 132 12.24 12.44 -2.49
CA MET A 132 11.22 13.49 -2.57
C MET A 132 9.88 12.94 -2.10
N VAL A 133 9.25 13.55 -1.08
CA VAL A 133 7.89 13.26 -0.63
C VAL A 133 7.11 14.57 -0.60
N LEU A 134 5.99 14.63 -1.30
CA LEU A 134 5.18 15.85 -1.44
C LEU A 134 6.00 17.09 -1.89
N GLY A 135 7.04 16.89 -2.71
CA GLY A 135 7.92 17.96 -3.16
C GLY A 135 8.97 18.40 -2.14
N ILE A 136 9.08 17.75 -0.97
CA ILE A 136 10.06 18.05 0.07
C ILE A 136 11.13 16.96 0.06
N GLN A 137 12.39 17.35 -0.15
CA GLN A 137 13.53 16.44 -0.11
C GLN A 137 13.92 16.12 1.33
N THR A 138 14.05 14.86 1.67
CA THR A 138 14.41 14.40 3.02
C THR A 138 15.12 13.04 2.98
N VAL A 139 15.54 12.55 4.13
CA VAL A 139 16.10 11.20 4.26
C VAL A 139 15.05 10.15 3.90
N ASN A 140 15.43 9.18 3.08
CA ASN A 140 14.52 8.14 2.60
C ASN A 140 14.24 7.10 3.69
N THR A 141 13.23 7.35 4.50
CA THR A 141 12.71 6.41 5.50
C THR A 141 11.63 5.48 4.92
N GLY A 142 11.29 5.62 3.64
CA GLY A 142 10.26 4.84 2.96
C GLY A 142 8.90 4.91 3.66
N VAL A 143 8.13 3.84 3.52
CA VAL A 143 6.81 3.71 4.16
C VAL A 143 6.92 3.58 5.69
N PHE A 144 8.08 3.12 6.19
CA PHE A 144 8.31 2.95 7.63
C PHE A 144 8.13 4.26 8.41
N GLY A 145 8.65 5.38 7.91
CA GLY A 145 8.45 6.71 8.52
C GLY A 145 6.97 7.08 8.63
N GLY A 146 6.18 6.80 7.57
CA GLY A 146 4.74 7.02 7.57
C GLY A 146 3.99 6.15 8.59
N ILE A 147 4.32 4.86 8.65
CA ILE A 147 3.74 3.93 9.63
C ILE A 147 4.05 4.39 11.06
N LEU A 148 5.31 4.70 11.34
CA LEU A 148 5.72 5.15 12.67
C LEU A 148 4.98 6.42 13.10
N LEU A 149 4.94 7.44 12.25
CA LEU A 149 4.24 8.68 12.56
C LEU A 149 2.73 8.50 12.69
N GLY A 150 2.11 7.64 11.87
CA GLY A 150 0.68 7.32 11.97
C GLY A 150 0.33 6.64 13.30
N LEU A 151 1.15 5.68 13.74
CA LEU A 151 1.01 5.02 15.05
C LEU A 151 1.17 6.01 16.20
N LEU A 152 2.22 6.84 16.16
CA LEU A 152 2.49 7.85 17.17
C LEU A 152 1.37 8.90 17.21
N THR A 153 0.84 9.31 16.05
CA THR A 153 -0.28 10.26 16.01
C THR A 153 -1.52 9.68 16.69
N ALA A 154 -1.92 8.44 16.38
CA ALA A 154 -3.06 7.81 17.05
C ALA A 154 -2.85 7.73 18.57
N PHE A 155 -1.65 7.34 18.99
CA PHE A 155 -1.31 7.22 20.39
C PHE A 155 -1.31 8.56 21.15
N VAL A 156 -0.69 9.60 20.59
CA VAL A 156 -0.64 10.95 21.18
C VAL A 156 -2.04 11.55 21.19
N TYR A 157 -2.77 11.44 20.07
CA TYR A 157 -4.13 11.96 19.94
C TYR A 157 -5.07 11.37 20.99
N ASP A 158 -5.13 10.05 21.14
CA ASP A 158 -5.99 9.37 22.11
C ASP A 158 -5.71 9.79 23.59
N ARG A 159 -4.48 10.29 23.86
CA ARG A 159 -4.07 10.72 25.21
C ARG A 159 -4.23 12.22 25.47
N THR A 160 -4.33 13.01 24.43
CA THR A 160 -4.25 14.48 24.55
C THR A 160 -5.49 15.21 24.06
N CYS A 161 -6.34 14.58 23.23
CA CYS A 161 -7.49 15.23 22.60
C CYS A 161 -8.57 15.75 23.56
N GLU A 162 -8.61 15.25 24.81
CA GLU A 162 -9.56 15.71 25.84
C GLU A 162 -8.93 16.61 26.88
N LYS A 163 -7.61 16.83 26.82
CA LYS A 163 -6.93 17.67 27.82
C LYS A 163 -7.35 19.13 27.64
N ALA A 164 -8.04 19.65 28.65
CA ALA A 164 -8.35 21.07 28.75
C ALA A 164 -7.27 21.75 29.60
N HIS A 165 -6.72 22.84 29.12
CA HIS A 165 -5.79 23.68 29.84
C HIS A 165 -6.50 24.96 30.30
N ARG A 166 -6.15 25.48 31.47
CA ARG A 166 -6.70 26.72 32.03
C ARG A 166 -5.81 27.90 31.64
N GLY A 167 -6.41 29.11 31.58
CA GLY A 167 -5.70 30.36 31.28
C GLY A 167 -5.72 30.73 29.78
N ILE A 168 -5.03 31.80 29.40
CA ILE A 168 -4.99 32.35 28.04
C ILE A 168 -4.46 31.31 27.03
N LEU A 169 -3.38 30.59 27.41
CA LEU A 169 -2.85 29.49 26.57
C LEU A 169 -3.83 28.32 26.45
N GLY A 170 -4.70 28.08 27.44
CA GLY A 170 -5.71 27.06 27.41
C GLY A 170 -6.79 27.29 26.34
N GLY A 171 -7.10 28.55 26.02
CA GLY A 171 -8.02 28.90 24.95
C GLY A 171 -7.50 28.53 23.55
N VAL A 172 -6.18 28.57 23.37
CA VAL A 172 -5.52 28.24 22.09
C VAL A 172 -5.12 26.76 22.02
N PHE A 173 -4.54 26.21 23.11
CA PHE A 173 -3.95 24.87 23.16
C PHE A 173 -4.78 23.92 24.06
N SER A 174 -6.03 23.67 23.72
CA SER A 174 -6.86 22.66 24.40
C SER A 174 -7.41 21.65 23.41
N GLY A 175 -7.65 20.43 23.89
CA GLY A 175 -8.26 19.35 23.11
C GLY A 175 -7.42 18.97 21.88
N VAL A 176 -8.06 18.97 20.72
CA VAL A 176 -7.46 18.60 19.43
C VAL A 176 -6.25 19.47 19.06
N ARG A 177 -6.31 20.79 19.37
CA ARG A 177 -5.19 21.72 19.11
C ARG A 177 -3.95 21.38 19.94
N TRP A 178 -4.15 20.95 21.18
CA TRP A 178 -3.06 20.47 22.03
C TRP A 178 -2.44 19.19 21.49
N SER A 179 -3.29 18.26 21.00
CA SER A 179 -2.80 17.05 20.33
C SER A 179 -1.93 17.37 19.12
N PHE A 180 -2.33 18.36 18.31
CA PHE A 180 -1.52 18.80 17.19
C PHE A 180 -0.19 19.39 17.65
N ALA A 181 -0.19 20.28 18.65
CA ALA A 181 1.06 20.89 19.15
C ALA A 181 2.05 19.83 19.67
N CYS A 182 1.56 18.86 20.46
CA CYS A 182 2.39 17.75 20.94
C CYS A 182 2.94 16.91 19.79
N MET A 183 2.09 16.62 18.80
CA MET A 183 2.50 15.77 17.68
C MET A 183 3.43 16.51 16.72
N ALA A 184 3.22 17.81 16.50
CA ALA A 184 4.10 18.63 15.68
C ALA A 184 5.51 18.74 16.32
N ALA A 185 5.59 18.97 17.62
CA ALA A 185 6.87 18.99 18.34
C ALA A 185 7.59 17.64 18.24
N LEU A 186 6.87 16.53 18.45
CA LEU A 186 7.42 15.18 18.32
C LEU A 186 7.87 14.90 16.86
N ALA A 187 7.09 15.30 15.88
CA ALA A 187 7.42 15.13 14.46
C ALA A 187 8.66 15.92 14.05
N ALA A 188 8.83 17.15 14.58
CA ALA A 188 10.03 17.94 14.34
C ALA A 188 11.28 17.25 14.91
N VAL A 189 11.21 16.75 16.15
CA VAL A 189 12.31 15.99 16.79
C VAL A 189 12.63 14.72 16.00
N LEU A 190 11.61 13.99 15.54
CA LEU A 190 11.80 12.78 14.75
C LEU A 190 12.38 13.07 13.36
N GLY A 191 11.96 14.17 12.70
CA GLY A 191 12.52 14.61 11.42
C GLY A 191 14.00 14.99 11.53
N PHE A 192 14.34 15.76 12.57
CA PHE A 192 15.74 16.06 12.91
C PHE A 192 16.52 14.77 13.20
N GLY A 193 16.03 13.92 14.10
CA GLY A 193 16.70 12.68 14.51
C GLY A 193 16.88 11.68 13.36
N ALA A 194 15.94 11.62 12.41
CA ALA A 194 16.04 10.74 11.24
C ALA A 194 17.30 11.03 10.41
N CYS A 195 17.74 12.27 10.31
CA CYS A 195 18.94 12.64 9.57
C CYS A 195 20.23 12.02 10.15
N PHE A 196 20.22 11.64 11.42
CA PHE A 196 21.38 11.00 12.08
C PHE A 196 21.23 9.50 12.27
N VAL A 197 20.03 9.05 12.62
CA VAL A 197 19.76 7.63 12.92
C VAL A 197 19.62 6.79 11.66
N TRP A 198 19.03 7.34 10.61
CA TRP A 198 18.71 6.59 9.40
C TRP A 198 19.91 6.28 8.49
N PRO A 199 20.87 7.21 8.24
CA PRO A 199 22.03 6.94 7.40
C PRO A 199 22.91 5.76 7.87
N PRO A 200 23.18 5.54 9.17
CA PRO A 200 23.83 4.32 9.64
C PRO A 200 23.08 3.03 9.28
N ILE A 201 21.74 3.05 9.35
CA ILE A 201 20.90 1.92 8.95
C ILE A 201 21.04 1.65 7.43
N GLN A 202 21.01 2.70 6.62
CA GLN A 202 21.22 2.61 5.18
C GLN A 202 22.62 2.05 4.85
N LYS A 203 23.66 2.51 5.55
CA LYS A 203 25.03 2.00 5.40
C LYS A 203 25.14 0.50 5.77
N ALA A 204 24.47 0.08 6.84
CA ALA A 204 24.42 -1.34 7.22
C ALA A 204 23.76 -2.20 6.11
N ILE A 205 22.67 -1.72 5.52
CA ILE A 205 22.03 -2.40 4.38
C ILE A 205 22.96 -2.41 3.17
N ALA A 206 23.66 -1.31 2.88
CA ALA A 206 24.63 -1.24 1.78
C ALA A 206 25.82 -2.19 1.97
N ALA A 207 26.27 -2.41 3.20
CA ALA A 207 27.33 -3.39 3.49
C ALA A 207 26.89 -4.83 3.15
N VAL A 208 25.60 -5.15 3.35
CA VAL A 208 25.03 -6.44 2.97
C VAL A 208 25.09 -6.66 1.45
N THR A 209 24.97 -5.61 0.63
CA THR A 209 25.03 -5.75 -0.84
C THR A 209 26.41 -6.19 -1.34
N GLY A 210 27.48 -5.73 -0.70
CA GLY A 210 28.84 -6.19 -0.99
C GLY A 210 29.02 -7.68 -0.72
N PHE A 211 28.50 -8.17 0.41
CA PHE A 211 28.49 -9.60 0.73
C PHE A 211 27.65 -10.39 -0.28
N ILE A 212 26.48 -9.91 -0.66
CA ILE A 212 25.63 -10.53 -1.68
C ILE A 212 26.40 -10.69 -3.00
N ALA A 213 27.06 -9.64 -3.47
CA ALA A 213 27.81 -9.66 -4.73
C ALA A 213 28.93 -10.72 -4.73
N ALA A 214 29.58 -10.95 -3.59
CA ALA A 214 30.69 -11.88 -3.45
C ALA A 214 30.26 -13.34 -3.19
N SER A 215 29.00 -13.62 -2.90
CA SER A 215 28.53 -14.92 -2.38
C SER A 215 27.94 -15.86 -3.45
N GLY A 216 28.09 -15.57 -4.75
CA GLY A 216 27.59 -16.41 -5.84
C GLY A 216 26.09 -16.74 -5.73
N ASN A 217 25.72 -18.03 -5.84
CA ASN A 217 24.30 -18.44 -5.78
C ASN A 217 23.62 -18.15 -4.43
N ILE A 218 24.37 -18.17 -3.33
CA ILE A 218 23.84 -17.77 -2.02
C ILE A 218 23.52 -16.27 -2.04
N GLY A 219 24.39 -15.47 -2.63
CA GLY A 219 24.16 -14.04 -2.82
C GLY A 219 22.93 -13.76 -3.69
N LEU A 220 22.77 -14.48 -4.80
CA LEU A 220 21.58 -14.36 -5.65
C LEU A 220 20.30 -14.74 -4.90
N PHE A 221 20.32 -15.79 -4.09
CA PHE A 221 19.19 -16.13 -3.22
C PHE A 221 18.88 -14.99 -2.24
N LEU A 222 19.89 -14.51 -1.52
CA LEU A 222 19.75 -13.42 -0.56
C LEU A 222 19.24 -12.12 -1.22
N TYR A 223 19.73 -11.83 -2.42
CA TYR A 223 19.25 -10.69 -3.22
C TYR A 223 17.75 -10.75 -3.45
N GLY A 224 17.24 -11.83 -4.01
CA GLY A 224 15.81 -11.99 -4.29
C GLY A 224 14.97 -12.14 -3.01
N PHE A 225 15.52 -12.77 -1.98
CA PHE A 225 14.88 -12.92 -0.68
C PHE A 225 14.71 -11.57 0.02
N LEU A 226 15.77 -10.77 0.14
CA LEU A 226 15.74 -9.48 0.80
C LEU A 226 14.96 -8.43 0.01
N GLU A 227 15.04 -8.48 -1.32
CA GLU A 227 14.23 -7.60 -2.19
C GLU A 227 12.74 -7.77 -1.89
N ARG A 228 12.26 -9.01 -1.69
CA ARG A 228 10.87 -9.27 -1.31
C ARG A 228 10.60 -8.98 0.16
N LEU A 229 11.47 -9.45 1.05
CA LEU A 229 11.29 -9.31 2.49
C LEU A 229 11.12 -7.85 2.91
N LEU A 230 11.87 -6.95 2.29
CA LEU A 230 11.92 -5.53 2.65
C LEU A 230 10.86 -4.65 1.98
N ILE A 231 10.01 -5.18 1.08
CA ILE A 231 8.94 -4.40 0.44
C ILE A 231 8.04 -3.71 1.47
N PRO A 232 7.55 -4.35 2.55
CA PRO A 232 6.66 -3.70 3.50
C PRO A 232 7.28 -2.50 4.23
N THR A 233 8.60 -2.43 4.29
CA THR A 233 9.33 -1.30 4.87
C THR A 233 9.69 -0.22 3.85
N GLY A 234 9.59 -0.54 2.55
CA GLY A 234 10.04 0.33 1.46
C GLY A 234 11.57 0.35 1.27
N LEU A 235 12.32 -0.50 2.01
CA LEU A 235 13.79 -0.53 1.97
C LEU A 235 14.37 -1.43 0.87
N HIS A 236 13.52 -2.17 0.14
CA HIS A 236 13.95 -3.07 -0.94
C HIS A 236 14.76 -2.36 -2.03
N HIS A 237 14.53 -1.06 -2.25
CA HIS A 237 15.34 -0.25 -3.17
C HIS A 237 16.83 -0.21 -2.79
N LEU A 238 17.14 -0.20 -1.50
CA LEU A 238 18.53 -0.19 -1.03
C LEU A 238 19.27 -1.51 -1.37
N VAL A 239 18.52 -2.58 -1.60
CA VAL A 239 19.09 -3.88 -1.97
C VAL A 239 19.36 -3.94 -3.48
N TYR A 240 18.41 -3.58 -4.34
CA TYR A 240 18.58 -3.82 -5.78
C TYR A 240 19.22 -2.65 -6.55
N MET A 241 19.03 -1.38 -6.13
CA MET A 241 19.57 -0.23 -6.85
C MET A 241 21.12 -0.24 -6.99
N PRO A 242 21.90 -0.64 -5.97
CA PRO A 242 23.35 -0.75 -6.11
C PRO A 242 23.76 -1.69 -7.25
N PHE A 243 23.07 -2.81 -7.43
CA PHE A 243 23.37 -3.74 -8.53
C PHE A 243 22.95 -3.18 -9.88
N GLN A 244 21.81 -2.49 -9.95
CA GLN A 244 21.32 -1.97 -11.22
C GLN A 244 22.12 -0.78 -11.75
N PHE A 245 22.70 0.07 -10.86
CA PHE A 245 23.28 1.36 -11.25
C PHE A 245 24.71 1.62 -10.73
N SER A 246 25.39 0.62 -10.11
CA SER A 246 26.77 0.76 -9.71
C SER A 246 27.66 -0.38 -10.24
N GLN A 247 28.96 -0.31 -9.97
CA GLN A 247 29.93 -1.32 -10.38
C GLN A 247 29.62 -2.74 -9.86
N LEU A 248 28.83 -2.87 -8.78
CA LEU A 248 28.40 -4.17 -8.25
C LEU A 248 27.58 -4.99 -9.26
N GLY A 249 26.87 -4.33 -10.16
CA GLY A 249 26.10 -4.97 -11.22
C GLY A 249 26.86 -5.25 -12.51
N GLY A 250 28.14 -4.90 -12.56
CA GLY A 250 29.00 -5.11 -13.73
C GLY A 250 29.33 -3.81 -14.46
N GLN A 251 30.30 -3.93 -15.37
CA GLN A 251 30.76 -2.85 -16.26
C GLN A 251 30.97 -3.38 -17.66
N LEU A 252 30.66 -2.58 -18.66
CA LEU A 252 30.90 -2.85 -20.08
C LEU A 252 31.64 -1.66 -20.71
N MET A 253 32.76 -1.92 -21.36
CA MET A 253 33.50 -0.91 -22.13
C MET A 253 33.16 -1.07 -23.62
N VAL A 254 32.67 0.01 -24.23
CA VAL A 254 32.40 0.08 -25.67
C VAL A 254 33.12 1.30 -26.24
N GLY A 255 34.17 1.06 -27.01
CA GLY A 255 35.08 2.14 -27.44
C GLY A 255 35.79 2.79 -26.25
N SER A 256 35.63 4.10 -26.07
CA SER A 256 36.18 4.86 -24.94
C SER A 256 35.18 5.11 -23.81
N VAL A 257 33.96 4.56 -23.91
CA VAL A 257 32.88 4.79 -22.93
C VAL A 257 32.70 3.57 -22.06
N THR A 258 32.70 3.76 -20.73
CA THR A 258 32.40 2.70 -19.76
C THR A 258 30.96 2.83 -19.28
N TYR A 259 30.17 1.81 -19.52
CA TYR A 259 28.80 1.64 -19.03
C TYR A 259 28.82 0.86 -17.73
N THR A 260 28.14 1.36 -16.70
CA THR A 260 28.22 0.82 -15.34
C THR A 260 26.85 0.49 -14.79
N GLY A 261 26.71 -0.68 -14.18
CA GLY A 261 25.49 -1.19 -13.56
C GLY A 261 24.69 -2.12 -14.47
N ALA A 262 24.07 -3.15 -13.87
CA ALA A 262 23.40 -4.22 -14.61
C ALA A 262 22.36 -3.72 -15.61
N TYR A 263 21.57 -2.71 -15.23
CA TYR A 263 20.55 -2.13 -16.11
C TYR A 263 21.16 -1.43 -17.34
N VAL A 264 22.18 -0.60 -17.10
CA VAL A 264 22.81 0.19 -18.17
C VAL A 264 23.59 -0.71 -19.11
N VAL A 265 24.32 -1.69 -18.56
CA VAL A 265 25.05 -2.71 -19.33
C VAL A 265 24.09 -3.53 -20.18
N MET A 266 23.04 -4.10 -19.58
CA MET A 266 22.04 -4.90 -20.28
C MET A 266 21.37 -4.13 -21.44
N MET A 267 21.00 -2.87 -21.22
CA MET A 267 20.39 -2.04 -22.27
C MET A 267 21.36 -1.71 -23.40
N THR A 268 22.65 -1.50 -23.10
CA THR A 268 23.70 -1.28 -24.09
C THR A 268 23.93 -2.52 -24.93
N GLU A 269 24.09 -3.69 -24.28
CA GLU A 269 24.22 -4.98 -24.96
C GLU A 269 23.01 -5.30 -25.84
N TYR A 270 21.80 -5.01 -25.36
CA TYR A 270 20.58 -5.16 -26.15
C TYR A 270 20.60 -4.33 -27.43
N ASN A 271 20.89 -3.02 -27.29
CA ASN A 271 20.88 -2.08 -28.42
C ASN A 271 21.99 -2.37 -29.44
N LEU A 272 23.14 -2.86 -28.99
CA LEU A 272 24.27 -3.20 -29.86
C LEU A 272 24.20 -4.63 -30.42
N GLY A 273 23.19 -5.41 -30.07
CA GLY A 273 23.07 -6.79 -30.51
C GLY A 273 24.10 -7.75 -29.89
N MET A 274 24.77 -7.35 -28.81
CA MET A 274 25.80 -8.15 -28.11
C MET A 274 25.18 -9.27 -27.25
N PRO A 275 25.92 -10.37 -26.97
CA PRO A 275 25.54 -11.32 -25.94
C PRO A 275 25.37 -10.61 -24.58
N PHE A 276 24.42 -11.08 -23.76
CA PHE A 276 24.24 -10.52 -22.42
C PHE A 276 25.32 -11.05 -21.47
N SER A 277 25.89 -10.14 -20.67
CA SER A 277 26.88 -10.46 -19.63
C SER A 277 26.22 -11.07 -18.39
N ASP A 278 27.05 -11.71 -17.53
CA ASP A 278 26.57 -12.35 -16.29
C ASP A 278 25.87 -11.37 -15.34
N GLY A 279 26.14 -10.08 -15.44
CA GLY A 279 25.48 -9.04 -14.65
C GLY A 279 23.96 -8.98 -14.82
N ILE A 280 23.38 -9.56 -15.88
CA ILE A 280 21.93 -9.60 -16.13
C ILE A 280 21.17 -10.29 -14.99
N VAL A 281 21.79 -11.17 -14.21
CA VAL A 281 21.18 -11.87 -13.07
C VAL A 281 20.59 -10.89 -12.04
N TRP A 282 21.16 -9.70 -11.92
CA TRP A 282 20.67 -8.65 -11.02
C TRP A 282 19.41 -7.96 -11.52
N MET A 283 18.95 -8.29 -12.73
CA MET A 283 17.69 -7.78 -13.30
C MET A 283 16.50 -8.72 -13.08
N TYR A 284 16.67 -9.89 -12.43
CA TYR A 284 15.62 -10.91 -12.29
C TYR A 284 14.51 -10.57 -11.28
N THR A 285 14.57 -9.44 -10.59
CA THR A 285 13.54 -9.01 -9.60
C THR A 285 12.13 -8.91 -10.20
N GLY A 286 12.01 -8.67 -11.50
CA GLY A 286 10.73 -8.63 -12.22
C GLY A 286 10.06 -9.99 -12.40
N PHE A 287 10.81 -11.11 -12.32
CA PHE A 287 10.30 -12.45 -12.60
C PHE A 287 9.12 -12.84 -11.71
N THR A 288 9.29 -12.72 -10.39
CA THR A 288 8.19 -13.01 -9.45
C THR A 288 7.01 -12.07 -9.60
N LYS A 289 7.24 -10.80 -9.97
CA LYS A 289 6.17 -9.82 -10.27
C LYS A 289 5.31 -10.28 -11.44
N THR A 290 5.95 -10.85 -12.45
CA THR A 290 5.28 -11.32 -13.68
C THR A 290 4.46 -12.58 -13.45
N PHE A 291 4.97 -13.57 -12.70
CA PHE A 291 4.37 -14.91 -12.60
C PHE A 291 3.85 -15.25 -11.20
N GLY A 292 4.63 -15.03 -10.16
CA GLY A 292 4.37 -15.53 -8.81
C GLY A 292 3.02 -15.07 -8.23
N TYR A 293 2.62 -13.85 -8.52
CA TYR A 293 1.39 -13.27 -7.98
C TYR A 293 0.10 -13.94 -8.49
N PHE A 294 0.13 -14.56 -9.67
CA PHE A 294 -0.98 -15.39 -10.12
C PHE A 294 -1.12 -16.65 -9.27
N GLY A 295 0.01 -17.28 -8.88
CA GLY A 295 0.00 -18.43 -8.00
C GLY A 295 -0.51 -18.09 -6.58
N ILE A 296 -0.09 -16.94 -6.05
CA ILE A 296 -0.57 -16.40 -4.76
C ILE A 296 -2.09 -16.16 -4.80
N ALA A 297 -2.57 -15.44 -5.83
CA ALA A 297 -3.98 -15.16 -6.01
C ALA A 297 -4.80 -16.44 -6.15
N ALA A 298 -4.34 -17.40 -6.96
CA ALA A 298 -4.98 -18.70 -7.14
C ALA A 298 -5.08 -19.49 -5.82
N ALA A 299 -4.03 -19.49 -4.99
CA ALA A 299 -4.04 -20.14 -3.69
C ALA A 299 -5.06 -19.52 -2.73
N PHE A 300 -5.13 -18.20 -2.67
CA PHE A 300 -6.11 -17.49 -1.83
C PHE A 300 -7.54 -17.77 -2.28
N ILE A 301 -7.82 -17.72 -3.59
CA ILE A 301 -9.13 -18.02 -4.16
C ILE A 301 -9.53 -19.47 -3.86
N PHE A 302 -8.60 -20.42 -4.04
CA PHE A 302 -8.85 -21.84 -3.78
C PHE A 302 -9.15 -22.12 -2.29
N CYS A 303 -8.41 -21.44 -1.39
CA CYS A 303 -8.58 -21.57 0.06
C CYS A 303 -9.77 -20.79 0.60
N ALA A 304 -10.35 -19.87 -0.16
CA ALA A 304 -11.55 -19.15 0.22
C ALA A 304 -12.77 -20.08 0.34
N ARG A 305 -13.73 -19.73 1.20
CA ARG A 305 -15.02 -20.45 1.31
C ARG A 305 -15.73 -20.47 -0.06
N ARG A 306 -16.41 -21.57 -0.36
CA ARG A 306 -17.10 -21.75 -1.65
C ARG A 306 -17.96 -20.56 -2.05
N GLY A 307 -18.75 -20.01 -1.11
CA GLY A 307 -19.60 -18.83 -1.33
C GLY A 307 -18.82 -17.50 -1.55
N SER A 308 -17.58 -17.40 -1.07
CA SER A 308 -16.75 -16.18 -1.17
C SER A 308 -15.75 -16.21 -2.34
N ARG A 309 -15.55 -17.36 -3.01
CA ARG A 309 -14.52 -17.52 -4.05
C ARG A 309 -14.65 -16.52 -5.19
N LYS A 310 -15.88 -16.30 -5.70
CA LYS A 310 -16.11 -15.34 -6.79
C LYS A 310 -15.74 -13.92 -6.37
N LYS A 311 -16.15 -13.50 -5.18
CA LYS A 311 -15.82 -12.18 -4.61
C LYS A 311 -14.32 -12.04 -4.43
N THR A 312 -13.67 -13.06 -3.84
CA THR A 312 -12.21 -13.08 -3.65
C THR A 312 -11.45 -13.03 -4.99
N ALA A 313 -11.93 -13.75 -6.01
CA ALA A 313 -11.33 -13.69 -7.34
C ALA A 313 -11.42 -12.29 -7.96
N LEU A 314 -12.60 -11.66 -7.88
CA LEU A 314 -12.80 -10.29 -8.37
C LEU A 314 -11.92 -9.26 -7.66
N GLN A 315 -11.53 -9.50 -6.41
CA GLN A 315 -10.62 -8.65 -5.65
C GLN A 315 -9.14 -8.91 -5.99
N LEU A 316 -8.72 -10.17 -6.11
CA LEU A 316 -7.31 -10.52 -6.18
C LEU A 316 -6.75 -10.61 -7.60
N LEU A 317 -7.55 -11.03 -8.60
CA LEU A 317 -7.07 -11.12 -9.97
C LEU A 317 -6.63 -9.76 -10.54
N PRO A 318 -7.37 -8.65 -10.35
CA PRO A 318 -6.88 -7.33 -10.77
C PRO A 318 -5.54 -6.96 -10.14
N LEU A 319 -5.29 -7.33 -8.87
CA LEU A 319 -4.02 -7.06 -8.19
C LEU A 319 -2.88 -7.90 -8.76
N ALA A 320 -3.13 -9.17 -9.09
CA ALA A 320 -2.14 -10.01 -9.76
C ALA A 320 -1.80 -9.48 -11.16
N PHE A 321 -2.80 -9.00 -11.92
CA PHE A 321 -2.55 -8.32 -13.20
C PHE A 321 -1.78 -7.01 -13.01
N THR A 322 -2.07 -6.22 -11.99
CA THR A 322 -1.31 -5.01 -11.66
C THR A 322 0.16 -5.33 -11.38
N ALA A 323 0.43 -6.37 -10.60
CA ALA A 323 1.78 -6.84 -10.34
C ALA A 323 2.51 -7.26 -11.64
N SER A 324 1.83 -8.02 -12.50
CA SER A 324 2.41 -8.56 -13.73
C SER A 324 2.62 -7.51 -14.83
N LEU A 325 1.66 -6.60 -15.02
CA LEU A 325 1.66 -5.64 -16.13
C LEU A 325 2.33 -4.31 -15.79
N ALA A 326 2.20 -3.85 -14.54
CA ALA A 326 2.77 -2.59 -14.08
C ALA A 326 3.94 -2.74 -13.10
N SER A 327 4.31 -3.97 -12.71
CA SER A 327 5.33 -4.26 -11.69
C SER A 327 5.03 -3.68 -10.29
N ILE A 328 3.76 -3.36 -10.00
CA ILE A 328 3.29 -2.82 -8.73
C ILE A 328 2.68 -3.95 -7.92
N THR A 329 3.37 -4.35 -6.86
CA THR A 329 3.05 -5.55 -6.07
C THR A 329 2.45 -5.22 -4.71
N GLU A 330 2.68 -4.03 -4.21
CA GLU A 330 2.33 -3.56 -2.87
C GLU A 330 0.86 -3.80 -2.51
N PRO A 331 -0.13 -3.59 -3.40
CA PRO A 331 -1.52 -3.81 -3.06
C PRO A 331 -1.85 -5.26 -2.70
N LEU A 332 -1.15 -6.23 -3.30
CA LEU A 332 -1.32 -7.65 -2.97
C LEU A 332 -0.41 -8.07 -1.82
N ASP A 333 0.83 -7.58 -1.78
CA ASP A 333 1.82 -7.88 -0.75
C ASP A 333 1.30 -7.50 0.65
N PHE A 334 0.76 -6.30 0.79
CA PHE A 334 0.24 -5.81 2.05
C PHE A 334 -1.00 -6.56 2.55
N LEU A 335 -1.74 -7.27 1.68
CA LEU A 335 -2.86 -8.10 2.13
C LEU A 335 -2.42 -9.24 3.03
N PHE A 336 -1.21 -9.78 2.86
CA PHE A 336 -0.80 -10.94 3.62
C PHE A 336 0.50 -10.78 4.44
N CYS A 337 1.37 -9.80 4.12
CA CYS A 337 2.62 -9.63 4.87
C CYS A 337 2.41 -9.39 6.37
N PHE A 338 1.35 -8.65 6.76
CA PHE A 338 1.03 -8.37 8.16
C PHE A 338 0.06 -9.38 8.78
N SER A 339 -0.87 -9.93 7.99
CA SER A 339 -1.89 -10.86 8.47
C SER A 339 -1.38 -12.31 8.56
N ALA A 340 -0.41 -12.67 7.72
CA ALA A 340 0.17 -14.00 7.63
C ALA A 340 1.68 -13.94 7.36
N PRO A 341 2.53 -13.51 8.33
CA PRO A 341 3.97 -13.33 8.13
C PRO A 341 4.71 -14.58 7.64
N VAL A 342 4.20 -15.77 7.95
CA VAL A 342 4.74 -17.03 7.45
C VAL A 342 4.63 -17.14 5.93
N LEU A 343 3.51 -16.68 5.35
CA LEU A 343 3.36 -16.62 3.89
C LEU A 343 4.30 -15.58 3.29
N TRP A 344 4.57 -14.49 4.01
CA TRP A 344 5.52 -13.48 3.56
C TRP A 344 6.95 -14.01 3.50
N LEU A 345 7.39 -14.75 4.52
CA LEU A 345 8.68 -15.43 4.51
C LEU A 345 8.78 -16.48 3.40
N ALA A 346 7.72 -17.27 3.20
CA ALA A 346 7.64 -18.23 2.10
C ALA A 346 7.72 -17.53 0.74
N HIS A 347 7.03 -16.40 0.57
CA HIS A 347 7.10 -15.57 -0.63
C HIS A 347 8.53 -15.12 -0.93
N ALA A 348 9.22 -14.55 0.06
CA ALA A 348 10.60 -14.12 -0.09
C ALA A 348 11.53 -15.31 -0.45
N ALA A 349 11.37 -16.45 0.23
CA ALA A 349 12.18 -17.64 -0.02
C ALA A 349 11.95 -18.22 -1.43
N ILE A 350 10.70 -18.33 -1.87
CA ILE A 350 10.37 -18.81 -3.24
C ILE A 350 10.97 -17.84 -4.27
N SER A 351 10.83 -16.53 -4.08
CA SER A 351 11.37 -15.53 -4.99
C SER A 351 12.89 -15.66 -5.13
N GLY A 352 13.61 -15.72 -4.00
CA GLY A 352 15.07 -15.90 -4.01
C GLY A 352 15.50 -17.20 -4.68
N SER A 353 14.80 -18.32 -4.42
CA SER A 353 15.10 -19.62 -5.02
C SER A 353 14.93 -19.61 -6.54
N PHE A 354 13.89 -18.94 -7.05
CA PHE A 354 13.68 -18.85 -8.50
C PHE A 354 14.68 -17.94 -9.21
N ILE A 355 15.23 -16.92 -8.55
CA ILE A 355 16.34 -16.13 -9.09
C ILE A 355 17.58 -17.03 -9.30
N VAL A 356 17.90 -17.87 -8.32
CA VAL A 356 19.00 -18.84 -8.46
C VAL A 356 18.71 -19.84 -9.57
N LEU A 357 17.47 -20.35 -9.65
CA LEU A 357 17.08 -21.32 -10.67
C LEU A 357 17.15 -20.73 -12.09
N LEU A 358 16.77 -19.48 -12.29
CA LEU A 358 16.94 -18.77 -13.56
C LEU A 358 18.42 -18.72 -13.98
N HIS A 359 19.31 -18.39 -13.04
CA HIS A 359 20.76 -18.37 -13.29
C HIS A 359 21.28 -19.75 -13.65
N LEU A 360 20.95 -20.78 -12.87
CA LEU A 360 21.40 -22.17 -13.11
C LEU A 360 20.89 -22.74 -14.45
N CYS A 361 19.73 -22.29 -14.92
CA CYS A 361 19.16 -22.67 -16.21
C CYS A 361 19.67 -21.82 -17.39
N GLY A 362 20.67 -20.95 -17.16
CA GLY A 362 21.25 -20.12 -18.22
C GLY A 362 20.27 -19.14 -18.88
N VAL A 363 19.31 -18.64 -18.11
CA VAL A 363 18.37 -17.61 -18.59
C VAL A 363 19.10 -16.27 -18.59
N THR A 364 19.06 -15.56 -19.72
CA THR A 364 19.60 -14.20 -19.88
C THR A 364 18.53 -13.25 -20.40
N ALA A 365 17.30 -13.47 -19.92
CA ALA A 365 16.10 -12.81 -20.43
C ALA A 365 15.70 -11.59 -19.56
N PHE A 366 14.97 -10.69 -20.20
CA PHE A 366 14.36 -9.54 -19.51
C PHE A 366 13.18 -9.98 -18.63
N THR A 367 13.08 -9.41 -17.43
CA THR A 367 12.05 -9.79 -16.45
C THR A 367 11.33 -8.60 -15.83
N SER A 368 11.27 -7.44 -16.47
CA SER A 368 10.74 -6.21 -15.89
C SER A 368 9.23 -6.29 -15.56
N ASN A 369 8.42 -6.49 -16.59
CA ASN A 369 6.97 -6.76 -16.50
C ASN A 369 6.57 -7.65 -17.69
N LEU A 370 5.36 -8.20 -17.66
CA LEU A 370 4.93 -9.19 -18.64
C LEU A 370 5.06 -8.69 -20.10
N LEU A 371 4.55 -7.50 -20.40
CA LEU A 371 4.55 -6.97 -21.76
C LEU A 371 5.93 -6.53 -22.21
N GLY A 372 6.64 -5.78 -21.35
CA GLY A 372 8.01 -5.34 -21.65
C GLY A 372 8.95 -6.52 -21.84
N SER A 373 8.87 -7.51 -20.94
CA SER A 373 9.65 -8.75 -21.03
C SER A 373 9.33 -9.52 -22.32
N LEU A 374 8.05 -9.68 -22.65
CA LEU A 374 7.63 -10.41 -23.85
C LEU A 374 8.22 -9.76 -25.12
N VAL A 375 8.05 -8.44 -25.27
CA VAL A 375 8.52 -7.73 -26.46
C VAL A 375 10.03 -7.74 -26.56
N MET A 376 10.75 -7.43 -25.48
CA MET A 376 12.21 -7.39 -25.48
C MET A 376 12.82 -8.78 -25.70
N ASN A 377 12.26 -9.81 -25.09
CA ASN A 377 12.74 -11.17 -25.27
C ASN A 377 12.49 -11.70 -26.69
N LEU A 378 11.31 -11.44 -27.26
CA LEU A 378 11.01 -11.82 -28.64
C LEU A 378 11.91 -11.10 -29.64
N SER A 379 12.16 -9.79 -29.45
CA SER A 379 13.04 -9.01 -30.32
C SER A 379 14.52 -9.39 -30.18
N ALA A 380 14.98 -9.72 -28.98
CA ALA A 380 16.36 -10.19 -28.76
C ALA A 380 16.61 -11.63 -29.25
N GLY A 381 15.56 -12.43 -29.33
CA GLY A 381 15.59 -13.82 -29.79
C GLY A 381 15.95 -14.86 -28.72
N ALA A 382 15.50 -16.09 -28.92
CA ALA A 382 15.68 -17.17 -27.95
C ALA A 382 17.16 -17.57 -27.74
N ALA A 383 17.96 -17.49 -28.77
CA ALA A 383 19.39 -17.83 -28.70
C ALA A 383 20.18 -16.90 -27.75
N ARG A 384 19.74 -15.62 -27.61
CA ARG A 384 20.40 -14.64 -26.73
C ARG A 384 19.83 -14.62 -25.33
N THR A 385 18.53 -14.95 -25.17
CA THR A 385 17.81 -14.70 -23.92
C THR A 385 17.43 -15.96 -23.19
N ASN A 386 17.36 -17.10 -23.90
CA ASN A 386 16.78 -18.34 -23.38
C ASN A 386 15.37 -18.13 -22.76
N TYR A 387 14.58 -17.21 -23.36
CA TYR A 387 13.24 -16.87 -22.85
C TYR A 387 12.24 -18.03 -22.82
N PRO A 388 12.34 -19.09 -23.67
CA PRO A 388 11.43 -20.23 -23.52
C PRO A 388 11.56 -20.88 -22.14
N VAL A 389 12.78 -20.99 -21.63
CA VAL A 389 13.05 -21.51 -20.27
C VAL A 389 12.54 -20.53 -19.21
N LEU A 390 12.67 -19.22 -19.43
CA LEU A 390 12.08 -18.20 -18.54
C LEU A 390 10.57 -18.44 -18.35
N TYR A 391 9.81 -18.59 -19.44
CA TYR A 391 8.35 -18.78 -19.36
C TYR A 391 7.97 -20.12 -18.75
N LEU A 392 8.74 -21.19 -19.06
CA LEU A 392 8.54 -22.50 -18.42
C LEU A 392 8.75 -22.42 -16.90
N LEU A 393 9.82 -21.77 -16.46
CA LEU A 393 10.07 -21.52 -15.05
C LEU A 393 9.01 -20.59 -14.42
N GLY A 394 8.45 -19.66 -15.20
CA GLY A 394 7.34 -18.82 -14.78
C GLY A 394 6.08 -19.63 -14.45
N LEU A 395 5.71 -20.58 -15.32
CA LEU A 395 4.61 -21.52 -15.06
C LEU A 395 4.89 -22.41 -13.85
N ALA A 396 6.13 -22.90 -13.72
CA ALA A 396 6.56 -23.66 -12.54
C ALA A 396 6.46 -22.81 -11.26
N GLN A 397 6.83 -21.52 -11.30
CA GLN A 397 6.71 -20.62 -10.16
C GLN A 397 5.25 -20.43 -9.74
N ILE A 398 4.32 -20.23 -10.69
CA ILE A 398 2.88 -20.15 -10.41
C ILE A 398 2.42 -21.40 -9.65
N ALA A 399 2.81 -22.59 -10.12
CA ALA A 399 2.45 -23.86 -9.50
C ALA A 399 3.06 -24.00 -8.10
N VAL A 400 4.32 -23.65 -7.91
CA VAL A 400 4.99 -23.69 -6.59
C VAL A 400 4.30 -22.75 -5.60
N TYR A 401 4.01 -21.51 -5.99
CA TYR A 401 3.27 -20.59 -5.14
C TYR A 401 1.88 -21.12 -4.78
N PHE A 402 1.15 -21.63 -5.76
CA PHE A 402 -0.16 -22.21 -5.51
C PHE A 402 -0.12 -23.34 -4.49
N VAL A 403 0.80 -24.29 -4.66
CA VAL A 403 0.93 -25.45 -3.77
C VAL A 403 1.39 -25.02 -2.37
N VAL A 404 2.50 -24.30 -2.28
CA VAL A 404 3.11 -23.92 -0.98
C VAL A 404 2.14 -23.06 -0.18
N PHE A 405 1.52 -22.04 -0.81
CA PHE A 405 0.57 -21.18 -0.13
C PHE A 405 -0.68 -21.95 0.30
N THR A 406 -1.22 -22.80 -0.57
CA THR A 406 -2.39 -23.63 -0.21
C THR A 406 -2.10 -24.54 0.98
N VAL A 407 -0.92 -25.18 1.00
CA VAL A 407 -0.51 -26.04 2.12
C VAL A 407 -0.36 -25.23 3.39
N LEU A 408 0.39 -24.13 3.38
CA LEU A 408 0.61 -23.30 4.56
C LEU A 408 -0.68 -22.68 5.09
N ILE A 409 -1.57 -22.19 4.21
CA ILE A 409 -2.84 -21.62 4.61
C ILE A 409 -3.71 -22.67 5.32
N LYS A 410 -3.76 -23.89 4.79
CA LYS A 410 -4.58 -24.95 5.36
C LYS A 410 -3.97 -25.55 6.64
N ALA A 411 -2.65 -25.78 6.63
CA ALA A 411 -1.95 -26.41 7.78
C ALA A 411 -1.92 -25.49 9.00
N LEU A 412 -1.75 -24.18 8.80
CA LEU A 412 -1.64 -23.20 9.88
C LEU A 412 -2.93 -22.41 10.14
N ASP A 413 -4.01 -22.76 9.45
CA ASP A 413 -5.32 -22.06 9.51
C ASP A 413 -5.21 -20.53 9.38
N LEU A 414 -4.40 -20.06 8.40
CA LEU A 414 -4.09 -18.64 8.27
C LEU A 414 -5.31 -17.82 7.83
N PRO A 415 -5.48 -16.59 8.36
CA PRO A 415 -6.59 -15.72 8.03
C PRO A 415 -6.37 -15.00 6.69
N THR A 416 -6.58 -15.70 5.58
CA THR A 416 -6.46 -15.14 4.23
C THR A 416 -7.80 -14.63 3.70
N PRO A 417 -7.82 -13.77 2.64
CA PRO A 417 -9.04 -13.22 2.06
C PRO A 417 -10.09 -14.29 1.74
N GLY A 418 -11.34 -14.05 2.14
CA GLY A 418 -12.48 -14.93 1.88
C GLY A 418 -12.51 -16.23 2.68
N ARG A 419 -11.53 -16.52 3.56
CA ARG A 419 -11.46 -17.77 4.33
C ARG A 419 -12.24 -17.71 5.65
N ARG A 420 -12.10 -16.61 6.39
CA ARG A 420 -12.95 -16.41 7.57
C ARG A 420 -14.36 -16.01 7.12
N PRO A 421 -15.42 -16.37 7.91
CA PRO A 421 -16.69 -15.74 7.68
C PRO A 421 -16.39 -14.23 7.73
N GLU A 422 -16.82 -13.48 6.73
CA GLU A 422 -17.19 -12.11 7.02
C GLU A 422 -18.14 -12.28 8.22
N GLU A 423 -17.85 -11.62 9.36
CA GLU A 423 -18.89 -11.50 10.39
C GLU A 423 -20.15 -11.20 9.61
N PRO A 424 -21.22 -11.98 9.73
CA PRO A 424 -22.35 -11.79 8.90
C PRO A 424 -22.68 -10.32 9.05
N SER A 425 -22.39 -9.52 8.01
CA SER A 425 -23.26 -8.41 7.74
C SER A 425 -24.59 -9.12 7.71
N ARG A 426 -25.34 -9.05 8.83
CA ARG A 426 -26.72 -9.51 8.87
C ARG A 426 -27.28 -9.12 7.52
N PRO A 427 -27.96 -10.03 6.78
CA PRO A 427 -28.43 -9.70 5.47
C PRO A 427 -29.01 -8.31 5.62
N GLU A 428 -28.44 -7.36 4.89
CA GLU A 428 -28.88 -5.98 4.90
C GLU A 428 -30.33 -6.06 4.40
N LYS A 429 -31.24 -6.36 5.29
CA LYS A 429 -32.61 -5.97 5.14
C LYS A 429 -32.50 -4.46 5.15
N ALA A 430 -32.33 -3.92 3.95
CA ALA A 430 -32.19 -2.49 3.76
C ALA A 430 -33.39 -1.84 4.42
N LEU A 431 -33.14 -0.88 5.32
CA LEU A 431 -34.22 -0.05 5.81
C LEU A 431 -34.98 0.44 4.57
N PRO A 432 -36.28 0.16 4.41
CA PRO A 432 -37.04 0.75 3.35
C PRO A 432 -36.91 2.28 3.49
N LEU A 433 -36.34 2.93 2.49
CA LEU A 433 -36.23 4.41 2.45
C LEU A 433 -37.56 5.04 1.98
N ASP A 434 -38.63 4.26 2.00
CA ASP A 434 -40.00 4.73 1.85
C ASP A 434 -40.45 5.54 3.09
N GLU A 435 -41.52 6.25 2.94
CA GLU A 435 -42.07 7.10 4.02
C GLU A 435 -42.33 6.30 5.31
N GLN A 436 -42.80 5.06 5.19
CA GLN A 436 -43.13 4.22 6.35
C GLN A 436 -41.87 3.73 7.11
N GLY A 437 -40.79 3.37 6.40
CA GLY A 437 -39.55 2.97 7.01
C GLY A 437 -38.87 4.10 7.76
N VAL A 438 -38.84 5.29 7.16
CA VAL A 438 -38.27 6.49 7.78
C VAL A 438 -39.10 6.94 8.98
N GLU A 439 -40.44 6.89 8.90
CA GLU A 439 -41.31 7.25 10.00
C GLU A 439 -41.15 6.30 11.21
N LYS A 440 -41.01 4.99 10.96
CA LYS A 440 -40.70 4.01 12.03
C LYS A 440 -39.37 4.34 12.71
N LEU A 441 -38.37 4.76 11.94
CA LEU A 441 -37.06 5.16 12.47
C LEU A 441 -37.19 6.41 13.36
N ILE A 442 -37.90 7.45 12.90
CA ILE A 442 -38.16 8.67 13.66
C ILE A 442 -38.98 8.39 14.93
N ALA A 443 -39.97 7.54 14.85
CA ALA A 443 -40.78 7.12 16.00
C ALA A 443 -39.95 6.35 17.04
N ALA A 444 -38.97 5.61 16.61
CA ALA A 444 -38.06 4.86 17.49
C ALA A 444 -37.07 5.77 18.25
N PHE A 445 -36.79 6.98 17.72
CA PHE A 445 -36.05 8.03 18.44
C PHE A 445 -36.91 8.83 19.44
N GLY A 446 -38.19 8.53 19.55
CA GLY A 446 -39.14 9.26 20.40
C GLY A 446 -39.91 10.34 19.66
N GLY A 447 -39.89 10.31 18.32
CA GLY A 447 -40.60 11.27 17.47
C GLY A 447 -39.75 12.46 17.02
N ARG A 448 -40.33 13.31 16.18
CA ARG A 448 -39.62 14.44 15.54
C ARG A 448 -39.11 15.49 16.53
N GLU A 449 -39.87 15.74 17.57
CA GLU A 449 -39.58 16.69 18.64
C GLU A 449 -38.36 16.31 19.46
N ASN A 450 -38.07 14.99 19.55
CA ASN A 450 -36.94 14.49 20.29
C ASN A 450 -35.62 14.50 19.49
N ILE A 451 -35.66 14.64 18.16
CA ILE A 451 -34.49 14.66 17.33
C ILE A 451 -33.89 16.07 17.24
N ARG A 452 -32.74 16.27 17.89
CA ARG A 452 -32.00 17.54 17.89
C ARG A 452 -31.16 17.72 16.62
N THR A 453 -30.30 16.74 16.31
CA THR A 453 -29.45 16.76 15.11
C THR A 453 -29.42 15.39 14.46
N VAL A 454 -29.26 15.38 13.13
CA VAL A 454 -29.03 14.16 12.35
C VAL A 454 -27.76 14.37 11.55
N ASP A 455 -26.78 13.47 11.71
CA ASP A 455 -25.52 13.48 10.99
C ASP A 455 -25.16 12.04 10.61
N ASN A 456 -24.14 11.85 9.80
CA ASN A 456 -23.62 10.53 9.49
C ASN A 456 -22.09 10.53 9.37
N CYS A 457 -21.47 9.40 9.66
CA CYS A 457 -20.18 9.06 9.11
C CYS A 457 -20.35 8.08 7.95
N PHE A 458 -19.27 7.61 7.39
CA PHE A 458 -19.30 6.73 6.20
C PHE A 458 -20.21 5.49 6.35
N THR A 459 -20.37 4.97 7.58
CA THR A 459 -21.13 3.73 7.83
C THR A 459 -22.21 3.85 8.91
N ARG A 460 -22.35 5.00 9.58
CA ARG A 460 -23.26 5.15 10.71
C ARG A 460 -24.10 6.42 10.58
N LEU A 461 -25.39 6.28 10.81
CA LEU A 461 -26.26 7.39 11.13
C LEU A 461 -25.99 7.82 12.59
N ARG A 462 -25.85 9.11 12.84
CA ARG A 462 -25.66 9.71 14.17
C ARG A 462 -26.82 10.65 14.45
N VAL A 463 -27.54 10.38 15.51
CA VAL A 463 -28.66 11.21 15.91
C VAL A 463 -28.45 11.66 17.35
N THR A 464 -28.44 12.97 17.57
CA THR A 464 -28.47 13.53 18.93
C THR A 464 -29.93 13.82 19.29
N VAL A 465 -30.39 13.27 20.39
CA VAL A 465 -31.74 13.44 20.91
C VAL A 465 -31.77 14.44 22.05
N ASN A 466 -32.94 15.07 22.29
CA ASN A 466 -33.16 15.99 23.40
C ASN A 466 -33.24 15.25 24.73
N ASP A 467 -33.98 14.13 24.77
CA ASP A 467 -34.12 13.29 25.95
C ASP A 467 -33.91 11.81 25.57
N PRO A 468 -32.86 11.16 26.13
CA PRO A 468 -32.55 9.77 25.85
C PRO A 468 -33.61 8.78 26.39
N ALA A 469 -34.46 9.18 27.34
CA ALA A 469 -35.49 8.32 27.90
C ALA A 469 -36.60 7.98 26.88
N PHE A 470 -36.81 8.82 25.88
CA PHE A 470 -37.79 8.56 24.82
C PHE A 470 -37.28 7.67 23.69
N VAL A 471 -35.97 7.33 23.69
CA VAL A 471 -35.39 6.45 22.69
C VAL A 471 -35.76 4.99 22.94
N LYS A 472 -36.46 4.40 21.99
CA LYS A 472 -36.89 2.98 22.05
C LYS A 472 -35.79 2.07 21.46
N GLU A 473 -34.76 1.77 22.26
CA GLU A 473 -33.57 1.02 21.79
C GLU A 473 -33.96 -0.33 21.15
N GLN A 474 -34.95 -1.03 21.72
CA GLN A 474 -35.44 -2.30 21.17
C GLN A 474 -36.09 -2.12 19.80
N ALA A 475 -36.83 -1.03 19.59
CA ALA A 475 -37.40 -0.71 18.29
C ALA A 475 -36.32 -0.36 17.26
N LEU A 476 -35.26 0.37 17.65
CA LEU A 476 -34.12 0.64 16.80
C LEU A 476 -33.38 -0.64 16.41
N LYS A 477 -33.19 -1.56 17.35
CA LYS A 477 -32.55 -2.88 17.09
C LYS A 477 -33.41 -3.80 16.23
N ALA A 478 -34.73 -3.60 16.21
CA ALA A 478 -35.64 -4.35 15.35
C ALA A 478 -35.65 -3.86 13.90
N LEU A 479 -35.18 -2.63 13.64
CA LEU A 479 -35.02 -2.10 12.29
C LEU A 479 -33.85 -2.79 11.57
N PRO A 480 -33.88 -2.82 10.23
CA PRO A 480 -32.81 -3.41 9.45
C PRO A 480 -31.52 -2.58 9.56
N CYS A 481 -30.73 -2.82 10.58
CA CYS A 481 -29.44 -2.20 10.84
C CYS A 481 -28.45 -3.25 11.36
N SER A 482 -27.15 -2.98 11.21
CA SER A 482 -26.09 -3.90 11.69
C SER A 482 -25.79 -3.74 13.19
N GLY A 483 -26.28 -2.69 13.83
CA GLY A 483 -26.11 -2.43 15.25
C GLY A 483 -26.53 -1.04 15.68
N VAL A 484 -26.88 -0.90 16.95
CA VAL A 484 -27.26 0.37 17.61
C VAL A 484 -26.36 0.56 18.82
N VAL A 485 -25.81 1.74 18.98
CA VAL A 485 -25.02 2.17 20.14
C VAL A 485 -25.61 3.48 20.65
N GLN A 486 -26.05 3.50 21.90
CA GLN A 486 -26.51 4.70 22.59
C GLN A 486 -25.51 5.11 23.66
N SER A 487 -25.16 6.39 23.70
CA SER A 487 -24.28 6.98 24.71
C SER A 487 -24.85 8.32 25.13
N GLY A 488 -25.62 8.33 26.24
CA GLY A 488 -26.38 9.51 26.66
C GLY A 488 -27.38 9.94 25.57
N CYS A 489 -27.33 11.21 25.17
CA CYS A 489 -28.17 11.77 24.12
C CYS A 489 -27.74 11.40 22.69
N ASP A 490 -26.59 10.76 22.50
CA ASP A 490 -26.08 10.39 21.18
C ASP A 490 -26.42 8.93 20.85
N VAL A 491 -27.13 8.73 19.74
CA VAL A 491 -27.51 7.42 19.23
C VAL A 491 -26.85 7.20 17.87
N GLN A 492 -26.13 6.09 17.72
CA GLN A 492 -25.47 5.71 16.48
C GLN A 492 -26.06 4.39 15.97
N ILE A 493 -26.46 4.38 14.70
CA ILE A 493 -27.00 3.20 14.03
C ILE A 493 -26.14 2.85 12.82
N VAL A 494 -25.70 1.60 12.73
CA VAL A 494 -24.83 1.12 11.65
C VAL A 494 -25.66 0.71 10.44
N TYR A 495 -25.62 1.50 9.37
CA TYR A 495 -26.29 1.25 8.08
C TYR A 495 -25.31 0.94 6.94
N GLY A 496 -23.99 0.81 7.24
CA GLY A 496 -22.99 0.62 6.21
C GLY A 496 -22.94 1.81 5.24
N ILE A 497 -22.60 1.54 3.99
CA ILE A 497 -22.49 2.59 2.94
C ILE A 497 -23.77 3.38 2.67
N ARG A 498 -24.92 2.90 3.17
CA ARG A 498 -26.21 3.57 3.02
C ARG A 498 -26.48 4.65 4.09
N ALA A 499 -25.59 4.84 5.07
CA ALA A 499 -25.76 5.83 6.12
C ALA A 499 -26.06 7.27 5.59
N PRO A 500 -25.39 7.76 4.52
CA PRO A 500 -25.73 9.05 3.93
C PRO A 500 -27.14 9.11 3.33
N GLU A 501 -27.58 8.03 2.67
CA GLU A 501 -28.94 7.95 2.08
C GLU A 501 -30.01 7.96 3.16
N VAL A 502 -29.81 7.23 4.25
CA VAL A 502 -30.72 7.19 5.41
C VAL A 502 -30.77 8.56 6.07
N ARG A 503 -29.63 9.24 6.25
CA ARG A 503 -29.58 10.61 6.76
C ARG A 503 -30.45 11.55 5.92
N GLN A 504 -30.22 11.57 4.61
CA GLN A 504 -30.99 12.43 3.68
C GLN A 504 -32.50 12.15 3.72
N ALA A 505 -32.88 10.86 3.84
CA ALA A 505 -34.29 10.49 3.95
C ALA A 505 -34.91 10.99 5.26
N VAL A 506 -34.18 10.87 6.38
CA VAL A 506 -34.63 11.37 7.69
C VAL A 506 -34.71 12.91 7.69
N GLU A 507 -33.71 13.62 7.18
CA GLU A 507 -33.69 15.10 7.12
C GLU A 507 -34.83 15.64 6.24
N ARG A 508 -35.05 15.03 5.06
CA ARG A 508 -36.22 15.38 4.21
C ARG A 508 -37.54 15.22 4.95
N ARG A 509 -37.69 14.12 5.70
CA ARG A 509 -38.93 13.86 6.45
C ARG A 509 -39.11 14.82 7.64
N LEU A 510 -38.02 15.30 8.24
CA LEU A 510 -38.04 16.32 9.30
C LEU A 510 -38.28 17.73 8.77
N GLY A 511 -38.35 17.95 7.45
CA GLY A 511 -38.49 19.27 6.83
C GLY A 511 -37.23 20.14 6.96
N ARG A 512 -36.06 19.52 7.15
CA ARG A 512 -34.75 20.20 7.24
C ARG A 512 -34.12 20.26 5.85
N VAL A 513 -33.52 21.42 5.53
CA VAL A 513 -32.80 21.58 4.26
C VAL A 513 -31.58 20.64 4.26
N VAL A 514 -31.51 19.75 3.27
CA VAL A 514 -30.37 18.88 3.04
C VAL A 514 -29.27 19.73 2.39
N CYS A 515 -28.28 20.13 3.14
CA CYS A 515 -27.05 20.73 2.62
C CYS A 515 -26.04 19.63 2.22
#